data_8c6c997b6b089b337da341f674500a3b
#
_entry.id   8c6c997b6b089b337da341f674500a3b
#
_cell.length_a   1.000
_cell.length_b   1.000
_cell.length_c   1.000
_cell.angle_alpha   90.00
_cell.angle_beta   90.00
_cell.angle_gamma   90.00
#
_symmetry.space_group_name_H-M   'P 1'
#
loop_
_entity.id
_entity.type
_entity.pdbx_description
1 polymer ?
#
loop_
_entity_poly.entity_id
_entity_poly.type
_entity_poly.pdbx_seq_one_letter_code
_entity_poly.pdbx_strand_id
1 'polypeptide(L)'
;MSYSIQSVDEDYWQQRWDEERIFVAQASDEKPSFYCLEMYPYPSGKMHMGHVRNYSIGDAVARYKRMMGFDVLYPMGYDSFGMPAENAAIKEGGHPHDITERNMASITKQIKRMGFSYDWDRICLLYTSDAADELSC
;
A
#
# COMPACT_ATOMS: atom_id res chain seq x y z
N MET A 1 3.20 -35.78 0.07
CA MET A 1 2.64 -34.80 1.00
C MET A 1 1.70 -33.91 0.19
N SER A 2 0.42 -33.84 0.53
CA SER A 2 -0.47 -32.91 -0.17
C SER A 2 -0.24 -31.52 0.42
N TYR A 3 0.06 -30.55 -0.43
CA TYR A 3 0.17 -29.14 -0.05
C TYR A 3 -1.23 -28.64 0.35
N SER A 4 -1.35 -28.05 1.53
CA SER A 4 -2.55 -27.39 2.00
C SER A 4 -2.27 -25.92 2.25
N ILE A 5 -3.08 -25.03 1.71
CA ILE A 5 -2.99 -23.57 1.98
C ILE A 5 -3.08 -23.30 3.49
N GLN A 6 -3.81 -24.13 4.22
CA GLN A 6 -3.93 -24.05 5.69
C GLN A 6 -2.63 -24.40 6.44
N SER A 7 -1.62 -24.96 5.78
CA SER A 7 -0.33 -25.27 6.38
C SER A 7 0.69 -24.11 6.30
N VAL A 8 0.34 -23.04 5.62
CA VAL A 8 1.19 -21.84 5.52
C VAL A 8 0.79 -20.88 6.63
N ASP A 9 1.72 -20.59 7.51
CA ASP A 9 1.55 -19.58 8.55
C ASP A 9 1.84 -18.18 7.95
N GLU A 10 0.81 -17.59 7.35
CA GLU A 10 0.91 -16.28 6.70
C GLU A 10 1.24 -15.19 7.71
N ASP A 11 0.66 -15.25 8.91
CA ASP A 11 0.87 -14.26 9.95
C ASP A 11 2.32 -14.28 10.45
N TYR A 12 2.91 -15.46 10.60
CA TYR A 12 4.33 -15.63 10.94
C TYR A 12 5.25 -14.96 9.91
N TRP A 13 5.00 -15.21 8.62
CA TRP A 13 5.84 -14.64 7.57
C TRP A 13 5.68 -13.13 7.43
N GLN A 14 4.48 -12.61 7.57
CA GLN A 14 4.22 -11.17 7.52
C GLN A 14 4.89 -10.45 8.70
N GLN A 15 4.76 -11.00 9.91
CA GLN A 15 5.45 -10.48 11.09
C GLN A 15 6.97 -10.46 10.89
N ARG A 16 7.53 -11.55 10.37
CA ARG A 16 8.96 -11.63 10.10
C ARG A 16 9.44 -10.59 9.07
N TRP A 17 8.67 -10.36 8.02
CA TRP A 17 8.98 -9.34 7.03
C TRP A 17 8.97 -7.93 7.63
N ASP A 18 8.04 -7.64 8.51
CA ASP A 18 7.96 -6.36 9.23
C ASP A 18 9.16 -6.20 10.20
N GLU A 19 9.49 -7.23 10.98
CA GLU A 19 10.62 -7.21 11.92
C GLU A 19 11.98 -7.06 11.22
N GLU A 20 12.20 -7.79 10.14
CA GLU A 20 13.42 -7.73 9.33
C GLU A 20 13.44 -6.53 8.38
N ARG A 21 12.35 -5.77 8.28
CA ARG A 21 12.20 -4.56 7.43
C ARG A 21 12.61 -4.80 5.97
N ILE A 22 12.30 -5.99 5.43
CA ILE A 22 12.81 -6.45 4.14
C ILE A 22 12.31 -5.64 2.94
N PHE A 23 11.22 -4.89 3.09
CA PHE A 23 10.61 -4.09 2.03
C PHE A 23 10.93 -2.60 2.13
N VAL A 24 11.63 -2.18 3.17
CA VAL A 24 12.02 -0.78 3.37
C VAL A 24 13.19 -0.41 2.47
N ALA A 25 13.00 0.64 1.67
CA ALA A 25 14.07 1.17 0.82
C ALA A 25 15.19 1.79 1.66
N GLN A 26 16.43 1.46 1.35
CA GLN A 26 17.61 1.83 2.15
C GLN A 26 18.25 3.14 1.67
N ALA A 27 17.91 3.63 0.48
CA ALA A 27 18.53 4.78 -0.16
C ALA A 27 20.07 4.65 -0.21
N SER A 28 20.56 3.47 -0.57
CA SER A 28 21.98 3.13 -0.62
C SER A 28 22.57 3.42 -2.00
N ASP A 29 23.77 4.04 -2.04
CA ASP A 29 24.53 4.23 -3.28
C ASP A 29 25.15 2.91 -3.80
N GLU A 30 25.11 1.83 -3.02
CA GLU A 30 25.68 0.53 -3.40
C GLU A 30 24.82 -0.27 -4.37
N LYS A 31 23.51 0.05 -4.44
CA LYS A 31 22.54 -0.64 -5.29
C LYS A 31 21.85 0.32 -6.25
N PRO A 32 21.58 -0.11 -7.48
CA PRO A 32 20.78 0.71 -8.38
C PRO A 32 19.37 0.91 -7.80
N SER A 33 18.88 2.15 -7.81
CA SER A 33 17.55 2.49 -7.31
C SER A 33 16.47 2.16 -8.32
N PHE A 34 15.31 1.74 -7.84
CA PHE A 34 14.11 1.54 -8.65
C PHE A 34 12.88 2.08 -7.92
N TYR A 35 12.15 2.96 -8.56
CA TYR A 35 10.89 3.50 -8.05
C TYR A 35 9.71 2.79 -8.70
N CYS A 36 8.86 2.18 -7.88
CA CYS A 36 7.64 1.54 -8.30
C CYS A 36 6.46 2.31 -7.71
N LEU A 37 5.64 2.88 -8.56
CA LEU A 37 4.45 3.65 -8.14
C LEU A 37 3.20 3.03 -8.75
N GLU A 38 2.15 2.98 -7.95
CA GLU A 38 0.82 2.59 -8.36
C GLU A 38 -0.20 3.65 -7.97
N MET A 39 -1.39 3.52 -8.53
CA MET A 39 -2.51 4.39 -8.20
C MET A 39 -2.89 4.22 -6.72
N TYR A 40 -2.90 5.31 -5.98
CA TYR A 40 -3.37 5.33 -4.60
C TYR A 40 -4.89 5.16 -4.53
N PRO A 41 -5.41 4.32 -3.63
CA PRO A 41 -6.83 4.13 -3.49
C PRO A 41 -7.50 5.33 -2.81
N TYR A 42 -8.74 5.61 -3.22
CA TYR A 42 -9.62 6.50 -2.46
C TYR A 42 -10.10 5.77 -1.20
N PRO A 43 -9.98 6.37 0.00
CA PRO A 43 -10.47 5.77 1.24
C PRO A 43 -11.99 6.00 1.42
N SER A 44 -12.76 5.79 0.37
CA SER A 44 -14.22 5.99 0.33
C SER A 44 -15.02 4.69 0.47
N GLY A 45 -14.34 3.56 0.68
CA GLY A 45 -15.00 2.26 0.80
C GLY A 45 -14.03 1.10 0.98
N LYS A 46 -14.49 -0.10 0.64
CA LYS A 46 -13.69 -1.33 0.73
C LYS A 46 -12.93 -1.58 -0.56
N MET A 47 -11.82 -2.30 -0.45
CA MET A 47 -11.12 -2.81 -1.63
C MET A 47 -12.00 -3.77 -2.43
N HIS A 48 -11.77 -3.80 -3.73
CA HIS A 48 -12.42 -4.72 -4.66
C HIS A 48 -11.38 -5.39 -5.57
N MET A 49 -11.80 -6.35 -6.37
CA MET A 49 -10.91 -7.13 -7.24
C MET A 49 -10.08 -6.30 -8.22
N GLY A 50 -10.57 -5.11 -8.60
CA GLY A 50 -9.78 -4.18 -9.41
C GLY A 50 -8.51 -3.71 -8.70
N HIS A 51 -8.60 -3.38 -7.41
CA HIS A 51 -7.43 -3.04 -6.59
C HIS A 51 -6.48 -4.23 -6.47
N VAL A 52 -7.02 -5.43 -6.18
CA VAL A 52 -6.20 -6.65 -6.08
C VAL A 52 -5.41 -6.89 -7.34
N ARG A 53 -6.06 -6.79 -8.50
CA ARG A 53 -5.39 -6.97 -9.80
C ARG A 53 -4.27 -5.94 -10.01
N ASN A 54 -4.57 -4.67 -9.77
CA ASN A 54 -3.61 -3.58 -9.96
C ASN A 54 -2.38 -3.80 -9.07
N TYR A 55 -2.59 -3.92 -7.77
CA TYR A 55 -1.51 -4.02 -6.78
C TYR A 55 -0.73 -5.34 -6.89
N SER A 56 -1.34 -6.44 -7.32
CA SER A 56 -0.61 -7.69 -7.56
C SER A 56 0.38 -7.56 -8.71
N ILE A 57 0.06 -6.78 -9.75
CA ILE A 57 0.97 -6.57 -10.88
C ILE A 57 2.18 -5.76 -10.43
N GLY A 58 1.96 -4.65 -9.73
CA GLY A 58 3.06 -3.82 -9.21
C GLY A 58 3.90 -4.53 -8.18
N ASP A 59 3.29 -5.30 -7.28
CA ASP A 59 4.02 -6.10 -6.29
C ASP A 59 4.92 -7.14 -6.95
N ALA A 60 4.44 -7.79 -8.02
CA ALA A 60 5.27 -8.73 -8.79
C ALA A 60 6.50 -8.02 -9.40
N VAL A 61 6.32 -6.81 -9.94
CA VAL A 61 7.43 -6.01 -10.48
C VAL A 61 8.40 -5.59 -9.38
N ALA A 62 7.89 -5.09 -8.25
CA ALA A 62 8.71 -4.66 -7.12
C ALA A 62 9.56 -5.81 -6.57
N ARG A 63 8.95 -6.99 -6.36
CA ARG A 63 9.66 -8.20 -5.92
C ARG A 63 10.70 -8.65 -6.92
N TYR A 64 10.35 -8.68 -8.20
CA TYR A 64 11.30 -9.04 -9.26
C TYR A 64 12.52 -8.12 -9.26
N LYS A 65 12.32 -6.80 -9.13
CA LYS A 65 13.42 -5.84 -9.06
C LYS A 65 14.30 -6.04 -7.82
N ARG A 66 13.72 -6.31 -6.64
CA ARG A 66 14.48 -6.66 -5.44
C ARG A 66 15.33 -7.92 -5.64
N MET A 67 14.74 -8.95 -6.28
CA MET A 67 15.47 -10.18 -6.60
C MET A 67 16.64 -9.94 -7.56
N MET A 68 16.56 -8.92 -8.42
CA MET A 68 17.63 -8.49 -9.30
C MET A 68 18.70 -7.61 -8.60
N GLY A 69 18.56 -7.35 -7.31
CA GLY A 69 19.52 -6.57 -6.53
C GLY A 69 19.28 -5.06 -6.51
N PHE A 70 18.14 -4.57 -6.98
CA PHE A 70 17.80 -3.15 -6.87
C PHE A 70 17.37 -2.78 -5.44
N ASP A 71 17.68 -1.56 -5.03
CA ASP A 71 17.01 -0.91 -3.91
C ASP A 71 15.68 -0.33 -4.41
N VAL A 72 14.57 -0.91 -3.93
CA VAL A 72 13.25 -0.63 -4.48
C VAL A 72 12.46 0.24 -3.53
N LEU A 73 12.16 1.47 -3.95
CA LEU A 73 11.15 2.32 -3.31
C LEU A 73 9.77 1.98 -3.88
N TYR A 74 8.94 1.37 -3.06
CA TYR A 74 7.57 0.98 -3.40
C TYR A 74 6.61 1.47 -2.30
N PRO A 75 6.25 2.76 -2.31
CA PRO A 75 5.38 3.34 -1.29
C PRO A 75 3.92 3.02 -1.54
N MET A 76 3.12 3.04 -0.48
CA MET A 76 1.66 3.09 -0.54
C MET A 76 1.18 4.46 -0.07
N GLY A 77 0.10 4.93 -0.64
CA GLY A 77 -0.54 6.16 -0.21
C GLY A 77 -2.07 6.09 -0.33
N TYR A 78 -2.71 7.19 0.01
CA TYR A 78 -4.16 7.34 -0.08
C TYR A 78 -4.49 8.68 -0.70
N ASP A 79 -5.38 8.66 -1.69
CA ASP A 79 -6.00 9.87 -2.22
C ASP A 79 -7.20 10.22 -1.31
N SER A 80 -6.89 10.95 -0.22
CA SER A 80 -7.77 11.09 0.93
C SER A 80 -8.71 12.28 0.85
N PHE A 81 -8.50 13.17 -0.12
CA PHE A 81 -9.24 14.43 -0.25
C PHE A 81 -10.10 14.47 -1.50
N GLY A 82 -11.14 15.29 -1.44
CA GLY A 82 -12.05 15.51 -2.54
C GLY A 82 -13.38 14.79 -2.42
N MET A 83 -14.19 14.88 -3.47
CA MET A 83 -15.57 14.42 -3.52
C MET A 83 -15.83 12.98 -3.08
N PRO A 84 -14.96 11.99 -3.37
CA PRO A 84 -15.21 10.62 -2.94
C PRO A 84 -15.25 10.46 -1.41
N ALA A 85 -14.34 11.12 -0.68
CA ALA A 85 -14.30 11.10 0.78
C ALA A 85 -15.48 11.87 1.38
N GLU A 86 -15.78 13.05 0.84
CA GLU A 86 -16.92 13.88 1.27
C GLU A 86 -18.26 13.19 1.04
N ASN A 87 -18.47 12.58 -0.13
CA ASN A 87 -19.67 11.83 -0.44
C ASN A 87 -19.85 10.60 0.46
N ALA A 88 -18.75 9.91 0.81
CA ALA A 88 -18.78 8.82 1.77
C ALA A 88 -19.23 9.32 3.15
N ALA A 89 -18.71 10.47 3.59
CA ALA A 89 -19.07 11.08 4.85
C ALA A 89 -20.54 11.54 4.91
N ILE A 90 -21.04 12.17 3.86
CA ILE A 90 -22.44 12.57 3.76
C ILE A 90 -23.36 11.34 3.83
N LYS A 91 -23.00 10.27 3.11
CA LYS A 91 -23.80 9.05 3.06
C LYS A 91 -23.84 8.30 4.40
N GLU A 92 -22.75 8.32 5.16
CA GLU A 92 -22.66 7.67 6.46
C GLU A 92 -23.09 8.58 7.63
N GLY A 93 -23.25 9.87 7.41
CA GLY A 93 -23.70 10.82 8.44
C GLY A 93 -22.64 11.14 9.50
N GLY A 94 -21.35 11.11 9.12
CA GLY A 94 -20.22 11.34 10.03
C GLY A 94 -19.30 12.46 9.57
N HIS A 95 -18.27 12.75 10.37
CA HIS A 95 -17.24 13.71 9.98
C HIS A 95 -16.31 13.09 8.91
N PRO A 96 -15.99 13.80 7.82
CA PRO A 96 -15.15 13.28 6.73
C PRO A 96 -13.82 12.71 7.19
N HIS A 97 -13.13 13.40 8.09
CA HIS A 97 -11.85 12.96 8.66
C HIS A 97 -11.94 11.58 9.32
N ASP A 98 -12.91 11.38 10.22
CA ASP A 98 -13.02 10.13 11.00
C ASP A 98 -13.37 8.94 10.12
N ILE A 99 -14.21 9.18 9.10
CA ILE A 99 -14.60 8.16 8.13
C ILE A 99 -13.41 7.78 7.24
N THR A 100 -12.65 8.79 6.80
CA THR A 100 -11.45 8.61 5.98
C THR A 100 -10.39 7.81 6.75
N GLU A 101 -10.06 8.19 7.98
CA GLU A 101 -9.09 7.46 8.81
C GLU A 101 -9.51 6.01 9.05
N ARG A 102 -10.76 5.78 9.41
CA ARG A 102 -11.28 4.42 9.60
C ARG A 102 -11.17 3.58 8.32
N ASN A 103 -11.49 4.17 7.16
CA ASN A 103 -11.41 3.49 5.87
C ASN A 103 -9.95 3.21 5.47
N MET A 104 -9.03 4.17 5.68
CA MET A 104 -7.60 3.95 5.46
C MET A 104 -7.07 2.79 6.32
N ALA A 105 -7.39 2.77 7.61
CA ALA A 105 -6.98 1.68 8.50
C ALA A 105 -7.53 0.32 8.02
N SER A 106 -8.78 0.29 7.56
CA SER A 106 -9.40 -0.91 7.00
C SER A 106 -8.72 -1.38 5.71
N ILE A 107 -8.41 -0.47 4.79
CA ILE A 107 -7.73 -0.76 3.52
C ILE A 107 -6.30 -1.24 3.82
N THR A 108 -5.56 -0.54 4.68
CA THR A 108 -4.21 -0.95 5.11
C THR A 108 -4.20 -2.40 5.61
N LYS A 109 -5.14 -2.74 6.48
CA LYS A 109 -5.26 -4.12 7.00
C LYS A 109 -5.50 -5.14 5.89
N GLN A 110 -6.34 -4.81 4.91
CA GLN A 110 -6.61 -5.69 3.77
C GLN A 110 -5.38 -5.86 2.88
N ILE A 111 -4.67 -4.77 2.57
CA ILE A 111 -3.45 -4.79 1.75
C ILE A 111 -2.34 -5.60 2.45
N LYS A 112 -2.12 -5.37 3.75
CA LYS A 112 -1.17 -6.15 4.56
C LYS A 112 -1.51 -7.64 4.57
N ARG A 113 -2.80 -7.98 4.72
CA ARG A 113 -3.27 -9.38 4.68
C ARG A 113 -2.95 -10.08 3.35
N MET A 114 -2.88 -9.34 2.24
CA MET A 114 -2.47 -9.87 0.94
C MET A 114 -0.97 -10.06 0.81
N GLY A 115 -0.18 -9.60 1.78
CA GLY A 115 1.27 -9.75 1.80
C GLY A 115 2.00 -8.91 0.76
N PHE A 116 1.42 -7.81 0.29
CA PHE A 116 2.10 -6.91 -0.67
C PHE A 116 3.33 -6.24 -0.05
N SER A 117 4.37 -6.11 -0.85
CA SER A 117 5.71 -5.69 -0.42
C SER A 117 5.93 -4.17 -0.42
N TYR A 118 4.93 -3.42 0.06
CA TYR A 118 5.05 -1.96 0.20
C TYR A 118 6.03 -1.55 1.29
N ASP A 119 6.66 -0.41 1.09
CA ASP A 119 7.40 0.29 2.13
C ASP A 119 6.41 1.07 3.02
N TRP A 120 5.98 0.42 4.10
CA TRP A 120 4.97 0.97 5.01
C TRP A 120 5.46 2.13 5.87
N ASP A 121 6.77 2.36 5.94
CA ASP A 121 7.34 3.53 6.64
C ASP A 121 7.15 4.83 5.85
N ARG A 122 6.81 4.70 4.57
CA ARG A 122 6.62 5.83 3.64
C ARG A 122 5.21 5.89 3.10
N ILE A 123 4.22 5.79 4.01
CA ILE A 123 2.81 6.00 3.65
C ILE A 123 2.61 7.47 3.30
N CYS A 124 2.04 7.72 2.14
CA CYS A 124 1.75 9.04 1.63
C CYS A 124 0.26 9.38 1.73
N LEU A 125 -0.05 10.63 2.09
CA LEU A 125 -1.38 11.20 2.00
C LEU A 125 -1.39 12.29 0.94
N LEU A 126 -2.12 12.09 -0.14
CA LEU A 126 -2.35 13.14 -1.13
C LEU A 126 -3.39 14.13 -0.61
N TYR A 127 -3.01 15.39 -0.53
CA TYR A 127 -3.85 16.48 -0.05
C TYR A 127 -4.56 17.24 -1.17
N THR A 128 -4.05 17.13 -2.40
CA THR A 128 -4.63 17.76 -3.58
C THR A 128 -4.80 16.78 -4.73
N SER A 129 -5.65 17.14 -5.68
CA SER A 129 -5.83 16.35 -6.90
C SER A 129 -4.68 16.48 -7.90
N ASP A 130 -3.74 17.38 -7.65
CA ASP A 130 -2.56 17.59 -8.49
C ASP A 130 -1.32 16.98 -7.83
N ALA A 131 -1.12 15.70 -8.10
CA ALA A 131 0.03 14.95 -7.61
C ALA A 131 1.39 15.47 -8.13
N ALA A 132 1.40 16.36 -9.13
CA ALA A 132 2.62 16.94 -9.69
C ALA A 132 3.19 18.05 -8.80
N ASP A 133 2.34 18.70 -7.99
CA ASP A 133 2.72 19.81 -7.12
C ASP A 133 2.98 19.39 -5.66
N GLU A 134 2.66 18.15 -5.29
CA GLU A 134 2.83 17.66 -3.93
C GLU A 134 4.19 17.00 -3.71
N LEU A 135 5.10 17.74 -3.08
CA LEU A 135 6.42 17.24 -2.64
C LEU A 135 6.40 16.66 -1.22
N SER A 136 5.23 16.44 -0.63
CA SER A 136 5.09 16.07 0.79
C SER A 136 5.05 14.55 1.05
N CYS A 137 5.40 13.75 0.07
CA CYS A 137 5.51 12.29 0.25
C CYS A 137 6.93 11.85 0.52
#